data_acecae8003d857ac830a50cdaffd6800
#
_entry.id   acecae8003d857ac830a50cdaffd6800
#
_cell.length_a   1.000
_cell.length_b   1.000
_cell.length_c   1.000
_cell.angle_alpha   90.00
_cell.angle_beta   90.00
_cell.angle_gamma   90.00
#
_symmetry.space_group_name_H-M   'P 1'
#
loop_
_entity.id
_entity.type
_entity.pdbx_description
1 polymer ?
#
loop_
_entity_poly.entity_id
_entity_poly.type
_entity_poly.pdbx_seq_one_letter_code
_entity_poly.pdbx_strand_id
1 'polypeptide(L)'
;MSNSEISKNVAAEFEHLLNEAMRKIRHCVGQLNDEQLWKKTADELNSVANLLLHLAGNLNQWCIVGILERSDDRDRAAEFAATGGLTGRELMNRLEAVVEEAISVIRNLDEDSLEQARQIQGFDVTVLQALFHTV
;
A
#
# COMPACT_ATOMS: atom_id res chain seq x y z
N MET A 1 15.66 -13.29 -23.18
CA MET A 1 15.43 -13.09 -21.72
C MET A 1 14.69 -14.31 -21.19
N SER A 2 15.21 -14.94 -20.16
CA SER A 2 14.52 -16.08 -19.53
C SER A 2 13.31 -15.58 -18.71
N ASN A 3 12.33 -16.47 -18.49
CA ASN A 3 11.17 -16.13 -17.66
C ASN A 3 11.58 -15.70 -16.25
N SER A 4 12.61 -16.31 -15.68
CA SER A 4 13.17 -15.92 -14.40
C SER A 4 13.75 -14.50 -14.38
N GLU A 5 14.30 -14.03 -15.50
CA GLU A 5 14.75 -12.64 -15.65
C GLU A 5 13.58 -11.66 -15.77
N ILE A 6 12.51 -12.07 -16.46
CA ILE A 6 11.30 -11.26 -16.57
C ILE A 6 10.68 -11.05 -15.20
N SER A 7 10.51 -12.11 -14.41
CA SER A 7 9.91 -11.98 -13.07
C SER A 7 10.75 -11.12 -12.14
N LYS A 8 12.08 -11.20 -12.20
CA LYS A 8 12.98 -10.33 -11.44
C LYS A 8 12.86 -8.87 -11.86
N ASN A 9 12.75 -8.60 -13.16
CA ASN A 9 12.57 -7.25 -13.67
C ASN A 9 11.21 -6.69 -13.27
N VAL A 10 10.15 -7.49 -13.30
CA VAL A 10 8.81 -7.10 -12.82
C VAL A 10 8.86 -6.74 -11.34
N ALA A 11 9.47 -7.59 -10.50
CA ALA A 11 9.60 -7.32 -9.07
C ALA A 11 10.41 -6.05 -8.79
N ALA A 12 11.53 -5.86 -9.49
CA ALA A 12 12.35 -4.66 -9.36
C ALA A 12 11.59 -3.39 -9.76
N GLU A 13 10.74 -3.46 -10.79
CA GLU A 13 9.95 -2.30 -11.22
C GLU A 13 8.85 -1.96 -10.21
N PHE A 14 8.15 -2.94 -9.65
CA PHE A 14 7.17 -2.67 -8.59
C PHE A 14 7.83 -2.06 -7.35
N GLU A 15 9.00 -2.55 -6.95
CA GLU A 15 9.79 -1.96 -5.87
C GLU A 15 10.16 -0.51 -6.17
N HIS A 16 10.63 -0.25 -7.40
CA HIS A 16 10.95 1.10 -7.85
C HIS A 16 9.75 2.04 -7.76
N LEU A 17 8.59 1.63 -8.25
CA LEU A 17 7.35 2.43 -8.22
C LEU A 17 6.90 2.72 -6.79
N LEU A 18 6.96 1.75 -5.88
CA LEU A 18 6.63 1.96 -4.47
C LEU A 18 7.59 2.96 -3.81
N ASN A 19 8.88 2.83 -4.06
CA ASN A 19 9.89 3.75 -3.51
C ASN A 19 9.72 5.18 -4.06
N GLU A 20 9.42 5.34 -5.34
CA GLU A 20 9.12 6.63 -5.95
C GLU A 20 7.86 7.27 -5.35
N ALA A 21 6.80 6.49 -5.18
CA ALA A 21 5.58 6.96 -4.54
C ALA A 21 5.86 7.42 -3.10
N MET A 22 6.62 6.63 -2.33
CA MET A 22 7.00 6.99 -0.97
C MET A 22 7.82 8.27 -0.90
N ARG A 23 8.78 8.43 -1.81
CA ARG A 23 9.58 9.67 -1.90
C ARG A 23 8.69 10.89 -2.08
N LYS A 24 7.73 10.82 -2.99
CA LYS A 24 6.78 11.91 -3.27
C LYS A 24 5.85 12.18 -2.08
N ILE A 25 5.28 11.12 -1.49
CA ILE A 25 4.40 11.23 -0.33
C ILE A 25 5.15 11.87 0.85
N ARG A 26 6.36 11.40 1.15
CA ARG A 26 7.18 11.94 2.24
C ARG A 26 7.47 13.43 2.02
N HIS A 27 7.78 13.84 0.79
CA HIS A 27 8.00 15.24 0.46
C HIS A 27 6.72 16.07 0.70
N CYS A 28 5.57 15.62 0.21
CA CYS A 28 4.30 16.35 0.36
C CYS A 28 3.86 16.43 1.83
N VAL A 29 3.90 15.32 2.55
CA VAL A 29 3.51 15.27 3.97
C VAL A 29 4.43 16.13 4.82
N GLY A 30 5.72 16.18 4.49
CA GLY A 30 6.69 17.03 5.16
C GLY A 30 6.41 18.53 5.08
N GLN A 31 5.53 18.98 4.18
CA GLN A 31 5.11 20.38 4.05
C GLN A 31 3.94 20.74 4.98
N LEU A 32 3.33 19.76 5.64
CA LEU A 32 2.11 19.92 6.43
C LEU A 32 2.38 19.62 7.91
N ASN A 33 1.74 20.40 8.79
CA ASN A 33 1.69 20.07 10.22
C ASN A 33 0.53 19.11 10.51
N ASP A 34 0.45 18.60 11.75
CA ASP A 34 -0.57 17.63 12.15
C ASP A 34 -2.00 18.16 11.97
N GLU A 35 -2.25 19.41 12.27
CA GLU A 35 -3.56 20.04 12.09
C GLU A 35 -3.96 20.07 10.61
N GLN A 36 -3.04 20.43 9.74
CA GLN A 36 -3.26 20.47 8.29
C GLN A 36 -3.50 19.06 7.72
N LEU A 37 -2.81 18.05 8.22
CA LEU A 37 -2.99 16.66 7.78
C LEU A 37 -4.40 16.13 8.07
N TRP A 38 -5.00 16.52 9.20
CA TRP A 38 -6.35 16.08 9.59
C TRP A 38 -7.47 17.00 9.10
N LYS A 39 -7.12 18.14 8.50
CA LYS A 39 -8.12 19.10 8.01
C LYS A 39 -8.88 18.55 6.79
N LYS A 40 -10.19 18.60 6.86
CA LYS A 40 -11.07 18.40 5.72
C LYS A 40 -11.45 19.76 5.12
N THR A 41 -11.40 19.88 3.80
CA THR A 41 -11.82 21.10 3.10
C THR A 41 -13.34 21.17 2.89
N ALA A 42 -14.02 20.04 2.97
CA ALA A 42 -15.47 19.88 3.00
C ALA A 42 -15.83 18.59 3.74
N ASP A 43 -17.04 18.50 4.30
CA ASP A 43 -17.47 17.37 5.12
C ASP A 43 -17.43 16.02 4.36
N GLU A 44 -17.73 16.03 3.08
CA GLU A 44 -17.72 14.86 2.21
C GLU A 44 -16.32 14.47 1.68
N LEU A 45 -15.30 15.29 1.95
CA LEU A 45 -13.94 15.05 1.48
C LEU A 45 -13.08 14.37 2.57
N ASN A 46 -12.07 13.64 2.14
CA ASN A 46 -11.11 13.03 3.03
C ASN A 46 -9.98 14.01 3.38
N SER A 47 -9.44 13.88 4.59
CA SER A 47 -8.19 14.54 4.96
C SER A 47 -7.00 13.81 4.33
N VAL A 48 -5.83 14.46 4.30
CA VAL A 48 -4.58 13.80 3.91
C VAL A 48 -4.29 12.62 4.84
N ALA A 49 -4.55 12.76 6.13
CA ALA A 49 -4.39 11.68 7.11
C ALA A 49 -5.28 10.46 6.79
N ASN A 50 -6.54 10.66 6.41
CA ASN A 50 -7.40 9.57 5.94
C ASN A 50 -6.80 8.84 4.74
N LEU A 51 -6.24 9.58 3.78
CA LEU A 51 -5.60 8.98 2.60
C LEU A 51 -4.35 8.18 2.95
N LEU A 52 -3.54 8.64 3.90
CA LEU A 52 -2.37 7.89 4.38
C LEU A 52 -2.79 6.57 5.05
N LEU A 53 -3.83 6.60 5.88
CA LEU A 53 -4.41 5.38 6.47
C LEU A 53 -4.94 4.44 5.40
N HIS A 54 -5.62 4.99 4.40
CA HIS A 54 -6.16 4.22 3.27
C HIS A 54 -5.05 3.56 2.45
N LEU A 55 -3.99 4.29 2.12
CA LEU A 55 -2.86 3.74 1.37
C LEU A 55 -2.19 2.59 2.13
N ALA A 56 -1.94 2.76 3.43
CA ALA A 56 -1.37 1.70 4.26
C ALA A 56 -2.29 0.47 4.32
N GLY A 57 -3.58 0.66 4.52
CA GLY A 57 -4.57 -0.42 4.55
C GLY A 57 -4.70 -1.14 3.21
N ASN A 58 -4.72 -0.39 2.12
CA ASN A 58 -4.80 -0.95 0.76
C ASN A 58 -3.57 -1.80 0.42
N LEU A 59 -2.38 -1.26 0.63
CA LEU A 59 -1.13 -1.95 0.34
C LEU A 59 -0.98 -3.22 1.22
N ASN A 60 -1.34 -3.13 2.50
CA ASN A 60 -1.33 -4.28 3.39
C ASN A 60 -2.29 -5.38 2.91
N GLN A 61 -3.53 -5.03 2.57
CA GLN A 61 -4.54 -5.99 2.13
C GLN A 61 -4.19 -6.63 0.79
N TRP A 62 -3.77 -5.84 -0.18
CA TRP A 62 -3.57 -6.33 -1.55
C TRP A 62 -2.20 -6.97 -1.76
N CYS A 63 -1.14 -6.46 -1.15
CA CYS A 63 0.19 -7.00 -1.32
C CYS A 63 0.56 -8.03 -0.25
N ILE A 64 0.41 -7.69 1.01
CA ILE A 64 0.90 -8.53 2.11
C ILE A 64 -0.10 -9.64 2.43
N VAL A 65 -1.27 -9.25 2.94
CA VAL A 65 -2.31 -10.20 3.37
C VAL A 65 -2.81 -11.03 2.19
N GLY A 66 -3.11 -10.38 1.08
CA GLY A 66 -3.68 -11.03 -0.09
C GLY A 66 -2.70 -12.00 -0.77
N ILE A 67 -1.47 -11.60 -0.99
CA ILE A 67 -0.45 -12.46 -1.63
C ILE A 67 -0.03 -13.60 -0.72
N LEU A 68 0.19 -13.32 0.56
CA LEU A 68 0.61 -14.32 1.55
C LEU A 68 -0.55 -15.15 2.13
N GLU A 69 -1.78 -14.88 1.72
CA GLU A 69 -2.99 -15.59 2.18
C GLU A 69 -3.15 -15.55 3.70
N ARG A 70 -2.86 -14.40 4.31
CA ARG A 70 -3.07 -14.17 5.75
C ARG A 70 -4.52 -13.76 6.03
N SER A 71 -4.92 -13.79 7.31
CA SER A 71 -6.22 -13.27 7.75
C SER A 71 -6.35 -11.79 7.42
N ASP A 72 -7.46 -11.42 6.78
CA ASP A 72 -7.77 -10.04 6.41
C ASP A 72 -8.64 -9.41 7.51
N ASP A 73 -8.07 -8.47 8.24
CA ASP A 73 -8.72 -7.72 9.31
C ASP A 73 -8.90 -6.23 8.99
N ARG A 74 -8.74 -5.86 7.70
CA ARG A 74 -8.86 -4.47 7.27
C ARG A 74 -10.23 -3.89 7.57
N ASP A 75 -10.26 -2.74 8.24
CA ASP A 75 -11.46 -1.91 8.41
C ASP A 75 -11.34 -0.63 7.57
N ARG A 76 -11.72 -0.74 6.29
CA ARG A 76 -11.66 0.39 5.35
C ARG A 76 -12.55 1.56 5.79
N ALA A 77 -13.69 1.29 6.38
CA ALA A 77 -14.60 2.33 6.86
C ALA A 77 -13.95 3.17 7.97
N ALA A 78 -13.22 2.53 8.88
CA ALA A 78 -12.49 3.22 9.94
C ALA A 78 -11.39 4.14 9.41
N GLU A 79 -10.73 3.80 8.30
CA GLU A 79 -9.71 4.63 7.66
C GLU A 79 -10.27 6.01 7.27
N PHE A 80 -11.49 6.03 6.71
CA PHE A 80 -12.15 7.25 6.28
C PHE A 80 -12.93 7.96 7.38
N ALA A 81 -13.34 7.23 8.42
CA ALA A 81 -14.05 7.80 9.57
C ALA A 81 -13.11 8.46 10.59
N ALA A 82 -11.82 8.17 10.56
CA ALA A 82 -10.85 8.72 11.49
C ALA A 82 -10.77 10.26 11.38
N THR A 83 -10.70 10.93 12.53
CA THR A 83 -10.69 12.39 12.62
C THR A 83 -9.48 12.95 13.37
N GLY A 84 -8.60 12.11 13.87
CA GLY A 84 -7.43 12.49 14.65
C GLY A 84 -6.81 11.29 15.37
N GLY A 85 -5.98 11.58 16.37
CA GLY A 85 -5.39 10.57 17.24
C GLY A 85 -4.00 10.09 16.82
N LEU A 86 -3.52 10.48 15.63
CA LEU A 86 -2.18 10.15 15.13
C LEU A 86 -1.49 11.40 14.62
N THR A 87 -0.20 11.50 14.92
CA THR A 87 0.67 12.55 14.36
C THR A 87 1.07 12.19 12.92
N GLY A 88 1.52 13.19 12.16
CA GLY A 88 2.07 12.95 10.82
C GLY A 88 3.23 11.95 10.84
N ARG A 89 4.07 12.00 11.87
CA ARG A 89 5.17 11.03 12.05
C ARG A 89 4.65 9.60 12.22
N GLU A 90 3.63 9.42 13.05
CA GLU A 90 3.02 8.09 13.28
C GLU A 90 2.36 7.55 12.01
N LEU A 91 1.65 8.40 11.26
CA LEU A 91 1.04 8.03 9.98
C LEU A 91 2.10 7.61 8.96
N MET A 92 3.18 8.40 8.83
CA MET A 92 4.29 8.08 7.92
C MET A 92 5.02 6.80 8.33
N ASN A 93 5.28 6.62 9.62
CA ASN A 93 5.93 5.40 10.11
C ASN A 93 5.10 4.14 9.80
N ARG A 94 3.78 4.21 9.93
CA ARG A 94 2.87 3.11 9.56
C ARG A 94 2.95 2.80 8.07
N LEU A 95 2.86 3.81 7.22
CA LEU A 95 2.93 3.61 5.79
C LEU A 95 4.30 3.06 5.35
N GLU A 96 5.39 3.62 5.87
CA GLU A 96 6.74 3.15 5.58
C GLU A 96 6.95 1.69 5.99
N ALA A 97 6.46 1.29 7.15
CA ALA A 97 6.55 -0.11 7.61
C ALA A 97 5.81 -1.07 6.67
N VAL A 98 4.62 -0.68 6.20
CA VAL A 98 3.85 -1.48 5.25
C VAL A 98 4.55 -1.55 3.89
N VAL A 99 5.11 -0.46 3.41
CA VAL A 99 5.87 -0.43 2.15
C VAL A 99 7.10 -1.32 2.22
N GLU A 100 7.86 -1.28 3.31
CA GLU A 100 9.03 -2.15 3.52
C GLU A 100 8.64 -3.63 3.51
N GLU A 101 7.57 -3.99 4.19
CA GLU A 101 7.07 -5.38 4.20
C GLU A 101 6.57 -5.80 2.82
N ALA A 102 5.83 -4.92 2.11
CA ALA A 102 5.38 -5.17 0.75
C ALA A 102 6.56 -5.39 -0.21
N ILE A 103 7.61 -4.60 -0.12
CA ILE A 103 8.83 -4.77 -0.92
C ILE A 103 9.47 -6.12 -0.63
N SER A 104 9.53 -6.54 0.65
CA SER A 104 10.03 -7.85 1.01
C SER A 104 9.21 -8.99 0.40
N VAL A 105 7.88 -8.88 0.40
CA VAL A 105 6.99 -9.85 -0.26
C VAL A 105 7.28 -9.91 -1.76
N ILE A 106 7.38 -8.76 -2.41
CA ILE A 106 7.62 -8.65 -3.85
C ILE A 106 8.97 -9.28 -4.23
N ARG A 107 10.03 -9.01 -3.47
CA ARG A 107 11.37 -9.58 -3.71
C ARG A 107 11.41 -11.09 -3.62
N ASN A 108 10.52 -11.70 -2.84
CA ASN A 108 10.45 -13.15 -2.66
C ASN A 108 9.53 -13.86 -3.66
N LEU A 109 8.88 -13.11 -4.57
CA LEU A 109 8.06 -13.70 -5.62
C LEU A 109 8.95 -14.28 -6.72
N ASP A 110 8.60 -15.48 -7.17
CA ASP A 110 9.18 -16.11 -8.34
C ASP A 110 8.19 -16.07 -9.52
N GLU A 111 8.60 -16.63 -10.64
CA GLU A 111 7.80 -16.67 -11.84
C GLU A 111 6.46 -17.38 -11.65
N ASP A 112 6.49 -18.54 -10.99
CA ASP A 112 5.30 -19.34 -10.76
C ASP A 112 4.32 -18.63 -9.82
N SER A 113 4.82 -17.84 -8.89
CA SER A 113 4.00 -17.07 -7.95
C SER A 113 3.13 -16.01 -8.64
N LEU A 114 3.61 -15.38 -9.69
CA LEU A 114 2.91 -14.26 -10.35
C LEU A 114 1.56 -14.67 -10.98
N GLU A 115 1.44 -15.89 -11.42
CA GLU A 115 0.22 -16.42 -12.03
C GLU A 115 -0.73 -17.11 -11.02
N GLN A 116 -0.32 -17.25 -9.77
CA GLN A 116 -1.16 -17.89 -8.74
C GLN A 116 -2.43 -17.09 -8.49
N ALA A 117 -3.55 -17.81 -8.32
CA ALA A 117 -4.83 -17.22 -8.01
C ALA A 117 -4.91 -16.78 -6.56
N ARG A 118 -5.55 -15.64 -6.33
CA ARG A 118 -5.85 -15.09 -5.01
C ARG A 118 -7.26 -14.54 -4.99
N GLN A 119 -7.87 -14.56 -3.81
CA GLN A 119 -9.11 -13.84 -3.57
C GLN A 119 -8.82 -12.70 -2.58
N ILE A 120 -8.98 -11.46 -3.05
CA ILE A 120 -8.66 -10.26 -2.29
C ILE A 120 -9.85 -9.30 -2.39
N GLN A 121 -10.35 -8.85 -1.24
CA GLN A 121 -11.50 -7.94 -1.16
C GLN A 121 -12.72 -8.44 -1.97
N GLY A 122 -12.91 -9.75 -2.04
CA GLY A 122 -13.98 -10.37 -2.80
C GLY A 122 -13.72 -10.52 -4.31
N PHE A 123 -12.56 -10.12 -4.79
CA PHE A 123 -12.16 -10.25 -6.21
C PHE A 123 -11.27 -11.46 -6.41
N ASP A 124 -11.51 -12.19 -7.50
CA ASP A 124 -10.63 -13.25 -7.97
C ASP A 124 -9.58 -12.65 -8.89
N VAL A 125 -8.31 -12.71 -8.48
CA VAL A 125 -7.18 -12.09 -9.17
C VAL A 125 -5.97 -13.02 -9.19
N THR A 126 -5.02 -12.74 -10.06
CA THR A 126 -3.67 -13.29 -9.95
C THR A 126 -2.81 -12.42 -9.03
N VAL A 127 -1.71 -12.97 -8.55
CA VAL A 127 -0.71 -12.19 -7.80
C VAL A 127 -0.24 -10.98 -8.59
N LEU A 128 0.02 -11.14 -9.89
CA LEU A 128 0.43 -10.03 -10.76
C LEU A 128 -0.64 -8.92 -10.83
N GLN A 129 -1.91 -9.29 -10.96
CA GLN A 129 -3.02 -8.32 -10.95
C GLN A 129 -3.12 -7.60 -9.59
N ALA A 130 -2.91 -8.32 -8.50
CA ALA A 130 -2.89 -7.72 -7.16
C ALA A 130 -1.77 -6.69 -7.03
N LEU A 131 -0.58 -6.96 -7.56
CA LEU A 131 0.53 -6.00 -7.56
C LEU A 131 0.18 -4.73 -8.35
N PHE A 132 -0.44 -4.84 -9.50
CA PHE A 132 -0.88 -3.67 -10.27
C PHE A 132 -1.92 -2.83 -9.53
N HIS A 133 -2.68 -3.41 -8.63
CA HIS A 133 -3.63 -2.67 -7.80
C HIS A 133 -2.93 -1.79 -6.75
N THR A 134 -1.68 -2.07 -6.41
CA THR A 134 -0.93 -1.39 -5.33
C THR A 134 -0.08 -0.20 -5.78
N VAL A 135 0.09 0.01 -7.09
CA VAL A 135 0.96 1.07 -7.66
C VAL A 135 0.22 2.09 -8.49
#